data_61cae2b86e9d9caf2b6d43d8c6294ad1
#
_entry.id   61cae2b86e9d9caf2b6d43d8c6294ad1
#
_cell.length_a   1.000
_cell.length_b   1.000
_cell.length_c   1.000
_cell.angle_alpha   90.00
_cell.angle_beta   90.00
_cell.angle_gamma   90.00
#
_symmetry.space_group_name_H-M   'P 1'
#
loop_
_entity.id
_entity.type
_entity.pdbx_description
1 polymer ?
#
loop_
_entity_poly.entity_id
_entity_poly.type
_entity_poly.pdbx_seq_one_letter_code
_entity_poly.pdbx_strand_id
1 'polypeptide(L)'
;MNTPVTIIGAGLGGLTLARVLHVNGIPSTVYEAEPSSAARMQGGMLDIHDYNGQLAVEAANLMEEFRGLILEGRQQLRILDKDGTVLFDRADDGTGGRPEVQRGALRELLLDSLPSGTVHWGHKVNGTRTLDDERHEVTFADGSSVVTEMLVGADGAWSRVRPLLTDVTPEYAGTAFVETYLFDADTRHPATAKAVGGGSLGVPAPRKGINAHRESGDTLHAYIALTRPLEWFADIDFTDPHTSAARIAREFDGWAPELTALITDFDTPPVLRPHYALPVGHTWERVPGVTLLGDAAHLTPANGEGANLAMLDGAELGDAIAAHPGDPEAAFADYEQRMFPRSAEIAAQTAKFDALLDDATEENIGEILFEMFTAFTEQNQ
;
A
#
# COMPACT_ATOMS: atom_id res chain seq x y z
N MET A 1 11.98 5.86 33.10
CA MET A 1 11.68 6.77 31.98
C MET A 1 11.68 5.87 30.74
N ASN A 2 10.63 5.95 29.93
CA ASN A 2 10.59 5.16 28.69
C ASN A 2 11.63 5.71 27.70
N THR A 3 12.41 4.84 27.10
CA THR A 3 13.34 5.19 26.00
C THR A 3 12.54 5.69 24.81
N PRO A 4 12.87 6.86 24.23
CA PRO A 4 12.16 7.36 23.06
C PRO A 4 12.34 6.43 21.85
N VAL A 5 11.25 6.21 21.10
CA VAL A 5 11.27 5.40 19.87
C VAL A 5 11.59 6.30 18.68
N THR A 6 12.62 5.93 17.93
CA THR A 6 12.96 6.58 16.66
C THR A 6 12.33 5.81 15.50
N ILE A 7 11.47 6.48 14.73
CA ILE A 7 10.74 5.91 13.61
C ILE A 7 11.24 6.57 12.33
N ILE A 8 11.61 5.77 11.33
CA ILE A 8 12.04 6.26 10.02
C ILE A 8 10.91 6.03 9.02
N GLY A 9 10.30 7.13 8.54
CA GLY A 9 9.20 7.15 7.57
C GLY A 9 7.86 7.57 8.18
N ALA A 10 7.22 8.59 7.60
CA ALA A 10 5.88 9.09 7.93
C ALA A 10 4.82 8.58 6.93
N GLY A 11 4.91 7.30 6.56
CA GLY A 11 3.83 6.55 5.90
C GLY A 11 2.74 6.15 6.89
N LEU A 12 1.68 5.48 6.42
CA LEU A 12 0.55 5.10 7.28
C LEU A 12 1.00 4.25 8.48
N GLY A 13 1.89 3.25 8.27
CA GLY A 13 2.36 2.40 9.36
C GLY A 13 3.19 3.15 10.41
N GLY A 14 4.16 3.98 9.98
CA GLY A 14 4.99 4.76 10.90
C GLY A 14 4.19 5.81 11.68
N LEU A 15 3.20 6.45 11.04
CA LEU A 15 2.29 7.39 11.71
C LEU A 15 1.33 6.67 12.68
N THR A 16 0.83 5.49 12.31
CA THR A 16 0.00 4.67 13.22
C THR A 16 0.80 4.26 14.46
N LEU A 17 2.03 3.78 14.29
CA LEU A 17 2.93 3.48 15.41
C LEU A 17 3.12 4.71 16.30
N ALA A 18 3.48 5.86 15.72
CA ALA A 18 3.69 7.09 16.48
C ALA A 18 2.42 7.50 17.27
N ARG A 19 1.23 7.32 16.66
CA ARG A 19 -0.04 7.64 17.30
C ARG A 19 -0.37 6.69 18.44
N VAL A 20 -0.21 5.37 18.25
CA VAL A 20 -0.46 4.37 19.31
C VAL A 20 0.52 4.57 20.47
N LEU A 21 1.80 4.86 20.21
CA LEU A 21 2.76 5.23 21.25
C LEU A 21 2.32 6.48 22.01
N HIS A 22 1.85 7.52 21.29
CA HIS A 22 1.34 8.74 21.92
C HIS A 22 0.12 8.46 22.83
N VAL A 23 -0.84 7.64 22.38
CA VAL A 23 -2.00 7.21 23.19
C VAL A 23 -1.55 6.55 24.49
N ASN A 24 -0.47 5.75 24.42
CA ASN A 24 0.12 5.05 25.58
C ASN A 24 1.13 5.90 26.38
N GLY A 25 1.30 7.19 26.06
CA GLY A 25 2.21 8.09 26.79
C GLY A 25 3.69 7.80 26.58
N ILE A 26 4.05 7.12 25.47
CA ILE A 26 5.42 6.75 25.11
C ILE A 26 5.97 7.76 24.11
N PRO A 27 7.11 8.43 24.39
CA PRO A 27 7.66 9.41 23.48
C PRO A 27 8.20 8.76 22.20
N SER A 28 7.94 9.37 21.05
CA SER A 28 8.50 8.96 19.76
C SER A 28 8.89 10.15 18.91
N THR A 29 9.80 9.93 17.96
CA THR A 29 10.21 10.90 16.96
C THR A 29 10.18 10.22 15.60
N VAL A 30 9.49 10.84 14.64
CA VAL A 30 9.42 10.34 13.25
C VAL A 30 10.31 11.20 12.36
N TYR A 31 11.19 10.59 11.59
CA TYR A 31 12.02 11.25 10.57
C TYR A 31 11.51 10.90 9.18
N GLU A 32 11.17 11.94 8.39
CA GLU A 32 10.58 11.79 7.06
C GLU A 32 11.46 12.46 5.99
N ALA A 33 11.64 11.76 4.88
CA ALA A 33 12.46 12.23 3.76
C ALA A 33 11.83 13.42 3.01
N GLU A 34 10.51 13.48 2.94
CA GLU A 34 9.78 14.57 2.28
C GLU A 34 9.97 15.90 3.04
N PRO A 35 10.06 17.04 2.33
CA PRO A 35 10.30 18.33 2.98
C PRO A 35 9.07 18.87 3.74
N SER A 36 7.88 18.32 3.50
CA SER A 36 6.64 18.68 4.22
C SER A 36 5.53 17.65 3.97
N SER A 37 4.44 17.71 4.72
CA SER A 37 3.25 16.87 4.52
C SER A 37 2.62 17.05 3.13
N ALA A 38 2.72 18.23 2.55
CA ALA A 38 2.16 18.60 1.24
C ALA A 38 3.13 18.39 0.06
N ALA A 39 4.34 17.92 0.30
CA ALA A 39 5.39 17.82 -0.75
C ALA A 39 5.04 16.83 -1.87
N ARG A 40 4.22 15.85 -1.57
CA ARG A 40 3.74 14.86 -2.52
C ARG A 40 2.25 14.62 -2.33
N MET A 41 1.50 14.64 -3.43
CA MET A 41 0.12 14.18 -3.40
C MET A 41 0.09 12.69 -3.02
N GLN A 42 -0.68 12.36 -2.00
CA GLN A 42 -0.96 10.99 -1.58
C GLN A 42 -2.23 10.53 -2.29
N GLY A 43 -2.13 10.32 -3.61
CA GLY A 43 -3.27 9.89 -4.42
C GLY A 43 -3.70 8.46 -4.16
N GLY A 44 -4.89 8.13 -4.66
CA GLY A 44 -5.50 6.82 -4.57
C GLY A 44 -6.42 6.65 -3.38
N MET A 45 -7.33 5.68 -3.54
CA MET A 45 -8.21 5.21 -2.47
C MET A 45 -7.62 3.97 -1.79
N LEU A 46 -8.08 3.73 -0.59
CA LEU A 46 -7.77 2.55 0.20
C LEU A 46 -9.07 2.00 0.78
N ASP A 47 -9.28 0.72 0.62
CA ASP A 47 -10.25 -0.03 1.39
C ASP A 47 -9.63 -0.44 2.73
N ILE A 48 -10.23 -0.02 3.82
CA ILE A 48 -9.72 -0.25 5.17
C ILE A 48 -10.49 -1.40 5.80
N HIS A 49 -9.85 -2.57 5.88
CA HIS A 49 -10.50 -3.81 6.26
C HIS A 49 -10.75 -3.88 7.76
N ASP A 50 -11.88 -4.49 8.16
CA ASP A 50 -12.28 -4.64 9.56
C ASP A 50 -11.37 -5.59 10.37
N TYR A 51 -10.73 -6.55 9.70
CA TYR A 51 -9.85 -7.54 10.31
C TYR A 51 -8.38 -7.07 10.47
N ASN A 52 -8.01 -5.88 9.98
CA ASN A 52 -6.65 -5.34 10.12
C ASN A 52 -6.59 -3.80 10.20
N GLY A 53 -6.83 -3.07 9.10
CA GLY A 53 -6.69 -1.61 9.08
C GLY A 53 -7.60 -0.89 10.07
N GLN A 54 -8.86 -1.32 10.24
CA GLN A 54 -9.76 -0.72 11.22
C GLN A 54 -9.33 -1.03 12.66
N LEU A 55 -8.76 -2.22 12.94
CA LEU A 55 -8.17 -2.52 14.25
C LEU A 55 -7.04 -1.56 14.58
N ALA A 56 -6.24 -1.21 13.59
CA ALA A 56 -5.17 -0.21 13.77
C ALA A 56 -5.71 1.20 14.05
N VAL A 57 -6.80 1.59 13.38
CA VAL A 57 -7.50 2.86 13.65
C VAL A 57 -8.09 2.88 15.06
N GLU A 58 -8.64 1.75 15.52
CA GLU A 58 -9.16 1.60 16.88
C GLU A 58 -8.04 1.72 17.93
N ALA A 59 -6.91 1.03 17.76
CA ALA A 59 -5.74 1.13 18.63
C ALA A 59 -5.18 2.56 18.67
N ALA A 60 -5.23 3.28 17.54
CA ALA A 60 -4.88 4.70 17.45
C ALA A 60 -5.90 5.63 18.13
N ASN A 61 -7.05 5.11 18.59
CA ASN A 61 -8.18 5.88 19.14
C ASN A 61 -8.66 6.99 18.18
N LEU A 62 -8.87 6.64 16.89
CA LEU A 62 -9.28 7.57 15.82
C LEU A 62 -10.51 7.08 15.04
N MET A 63 -11.26 6.10 15.59
CA MET A 63 -12.38 5.48 14.86
C MET A 63 -13.52 6.47 14.58
N GLU A 64 -13.75 7.44 15.45
CA GLU A 64 -14.80 8.45 15.24
C GLU A 64 -14.45 9.39 14.08
N GLU A 65 -13.22 9.90 14.06
CA GLU A 65 -12.71 10.77 13.01
C GLU A 65 -12.58 10.01 11.67
N PHE A 66 -12.15 8.76 11.73
CA PHE A 66 -12.04 7.88 10.55
C PHE A 66 -13.38 7.69 9.85
N ARG A 67 -14.47 7.50 10.61
CA ARG A 67 -15.82 7.40 10.03
C ARG A 67 -16.20 8.61 9.19
N GLY A 68 -15.69 9.79 9.55
CA GLY A 68 -15.89 11.02 8.79
C GLY A 68 -15.13 11.07 7.44
N LEU A 69 -14.20 10.15 7.20
CA LEU A 69 -13.42 10.06 5.95
C LEU A 69 -14.03 9.07 4.95
N ILE A 70 -14.97 8.22 5.39
CA ILE A 70 -15.54 7.15 4.56
C ILE A 70 -16.28 7.76 3.37
N LEU A 71 -15.96 7.27 2.19
CA LEU A 71 -16.61 7.62 0.94
C LEU A 71 -17.81 6.70 0.72
N GLU A 72 -19.00 7.19 1.07
CA GLU A 72 -20.24 6.44 0.92
C GLU A 72 -20.47 6.04 -0.54
N GLY A 73 -20.98 4.79 -0.75
CA GLY A 73 -21.29 4.25 -2.07
C GLY A 73 -20.05 3.80 -2.88
N ARG A 74 -18.85 3.78 -2.27
CA ARG A 74 -17.60 3.42 -2.97
C ARG A 74 -17.16 1.97 -2.79
N GLN A 75 -17.83 1.17 -1.95
CA GLN A 75 -17.51 -0.24 -1.74
C GLN A 75 -18.07 -1.17 -2.85
N GLN A 76 -18.72 -0.63 -3.89
CA GLN A 76 -19.14 -1.44 -5.04
C GLN A 76 -17.91 -2.10 -5.67
N LEU A 77 -17.98 -3.41 -5.93
CA LEU A 77 -16.97 -4.15 -6.68
C LEU A 77 -17.60 -4.71 -7.95
N ARG A 78 -17.03 -4.38 -9.08
CA ARG A 78 -17.44 -4.85 -10.39
C ARG A 78 -16.31 -5.55 -11.12
N ILE A 79 -16.60 -6.70 -11.73
CA ILE A 79 -15.67 -7.40 -12.62
C ILE A 79 -16.33 -7.52 -13.99
N LEU A 80 -15.61 -7.12 -15.02
CA LEU A 80 -16.02 -7.24 -16.41
C LEU A 80 -15.05 -8.14 -17.18
N ASP A 81 -15.53 -8.70 -18.29
CA ASP A 81 -14.64 -9.24 -19.31
C ASP A 81 -14.12 -8.16 -20.25
N LYS A 82 -13.24 -8.54 -21.19
CA LYS A 82 -12.65 -7.63 -22.16
C LYS A 82 -13.65 -6.96 -23.12
N ASP A 83 -14.82 -7.57 -23.28
CA ASP A 83 -15.92 -7.08 -24.14
C ASP A 83 -16.88 -6.15 -23.38
N GLY A 84 -16.59 -5.86 -22.10
CA GLY A 84 -17.41 -5.02 -21.22
C GLY A 84 -18.63 -5.75 -20.63
N THR A 85 -18.68 -7.09 -20.76
CA THR A 85 -19.76 -7.89 -20.15
C THR A 85 -19.52 -7.99 -18.64
N VAL A 86 -20.55 -7.72 -17.84
CA VAL A 86 -20.48 -7.83 -16.39
C VAL A 86 -20.45 -9.31 -15.98
N LEU A 87 -19.33 -9.75 -15.40
CA LEU A 87 -19.17 -11.09 -14.83
C LEU A 87 -19.61 -11.13 -13.35
N PHE A 88 -19.34 -10.04 -12.63
CA PHE A 88 -19.68 -9.90 -11.22
C PHE A 88 -20.00 -8.43 -10.91
N ASP A 89 -21.03 -8.19 -10.11
CA ASP A 89 -21.38 -6.85 -9.61
C ASP A 89 -21.95 -6.98 -8.20
N ARG A 90 -21.17 -6.51 -7.22
CA ARG A 90 -21.58 -6.43 -5.82
C ARG A 90 -21.76 -4.97 -5.45
N ALA A 91 -22.99 -4.56 -5.21
CA ALA A 91 -23.29 -3.20 -4.77
C ALA A 91 -22.63 -2.92 -3.40
N ASP A 92 -22.45 -1.64 -3.11
CA ASP A 92 -22.11 -1.21 -1.75
C ASP A 92 -23.30 -1.58 -0.83
N ASP A 93 -23.07 -2.42 0.15
CA ASP A 93 -24.08 -2.90 1.11
C ASP A 93 -24.13 -2.08 2.40
N GLY A 94 -23.24 -1.08 2.53
CA GLY A 94 -23.15 -0.20 3.70
C GLY A 94 -22.73 -0.90 4.99
N THR A 95 -22.22 -2.15 4.93
CA THR A 95 -21.82 -2.91 6.13
C THR A 95 -20.59 -2.32 6.81
N GLY A 96 -19.77 -1.57 6.08
CA GLY A 96 -18.56 -0.94 6.62
C GLY A 96 -17.39 -1.91 6.87
N GLY A 97 -17.47 -3.15 6.36
CA GLY A 97 -16.38 -4.13 6.50
C GLY A 97 -15.12 -3.72 5.74
N ARG A 98 -15.29 -2.97 4.63
CA ARG A 98 -14.19 -2.50 3.78
C ARG A 98 -14.45 -1.07 3.28
N PRO A 99 -14.61 -0.08 4.19
CA PRO A 99 -14.89 1.29 3.78
C PRO A 99 -13.74 1.88 2.99
N GLU A 100 -14.08 2.59 1.93
CA GLU A 100 -13.14 3.29 1.07
C GLU A 100 -12.87 4.69 1.62
N VAL A 101 -11.59 5.04 1.69
CA VAL A 101 -11.13 6.39 2.09
C VAL A 101 -10.05 6.90 1.16
N GLN A 102 -9.92 8.20 1.02
CA GLN A 102 -8.76 8.79 0.35
C GLN A 102 -7.50 8.57 1.18
N ARG A 103 -6.46 7.99 0.58
CA ARG A 103 -5.17 7.73 1.24
C ARG A 103 -4.58 9.00 1.88
N GLY A 104 -4.69 10.13 1.17
CA GLY A 104 -4.22 11.43 1.66
C GLY A 104 -4.94 11.86 2.92
N ALA A 105 -6.28 11.76 2.94
CA ALA A 105 -7.10 12.14 4.08
C ALA A 105 -6.80 11.27 5.32
N LEU A 106 -6.63 9.96 5.14
CA LEU A 106 -6.25 9.07 6.24
C LEU A 106 -4.85 9.40 6.80
N ARG A 107 -3.89 9.71 5.91
CA ARG A 107 -2.56 10.14 6.36
C ARG A 107 -2.61 11.48 7.11
N GLU A 108 -3.40 12.43 6.65
CA GLU A 108 -3.59 13.73 7.30
C GLU A 108 -4.23 13.55 8.67
N LEU A 109 -5.27 12.72 8.80
CA LEU A 109 -5.86 12.37 10.09
C LEU A 109 -4.82 11.87 11.09
N LEU A 110 -3.96 10.94 10.69
CA LEU A 110 -2.88 10.42 11.54
C LEU A 110 -1.88 11.50 11.92
N LEU A 111 -1.48 12.37 10.98
CA LEU A 111 -0.56 13.47 11.22
C LEU A 111 -1.14 14.49 12.21
N ASP A 112 -2.38 14.90 12.02
CA ASP A 112 -3.05 15.91 12.85
C ASP A 112 -3.32 15.40 14.27
N SER A 113 -3.38 14.08 14.45
CA SER A 113 -3.55 13.45 15.76
C SER A 113 -2.28 13.43 16.61
N LEU A 114 -1.11 13.78 16.03
CA LEU A 114 0.17 13.78 16.74
C LEU A 114 0.51 15.15 17.32
N PRO A 115 1.25 15.20 18.44
CA PRO A 115 1.79 16.45 18.96
C PRO A 115 2.66 17.17 17.93
N SER A 116 2.60 18.50 17.93
CA SER A 116 3.49 19.33 17.11
C SER A 116 4.96 18.98 17.37
N GLY A 117 5.74 18.80 16.31
CA GLY A 117 7.15 18.46 16.39
C GLY A 117 7.45 16.97 16.54
N THR A 118 6.45 16.08 16.51
CA THR A 118 6.69 14.62 16.48
C THR A 118 7.32 14.21 15.15
N VAL A 119 6.92 14.82 14.02
CA VAL A 119 7.45 14.52 12.68
C VAL A 119 8.49 15.56 12.27
N HIS A 120 9.70 15.09 11.97
CA HIS A 120 10.81 15.88 11.46
C HIS A 120 10.91 15.67 9.94
N TRP A 121 10.52 16.69 9.18
CA TRP A 121 10.52 16.69 7.73
C TRP A 121 11.89 16.98 7.13
N GLY A 122 12.14 16.54 5.89
CA GLY A 122 13.37 16.77 5.15
C GLY A 122 14.56 15.91 5.59
N HIS A 123 14.32 14.90 6.41
CA HIS A 123 15.34 14.03 6.97
C HIS A 123 15.48 12.73 6.16
N LYS A 124 15.94 12.84 4.91
CA LYS A 124 16.19 11.68 4.05
C LYS A 124 17.37 10.88 4.59
N VAL A 125 17.12 9.62 4.99
CA VAL A 125 18.16 8.71 5.48
C VAL A 125 19.16 8.39 4.36
N ASN A 126 20.47 8.58 4.65
CA ASN A 126 21.57 8.22 3.78
C ASN A 126 22.18 6.87 4.16
N GLY A 127 22.21 6.54 5.45
CA GLY A 127 22.74 5.27 5.95
C GLY A 127 22.42 5.04 7.42
N THR A 128 22.56 3.78 7.83
CA THR A 128 22.39 3.32 9.21
C THR A 128 23.57 2.43 9.60
N ARG A 129 23.94 2.40 10.88
CA ARG A 129 24.93 1.46 11.42
C ARG A 129 24.69 1.20 12.90
N THR A 130 25.03 -0.01 13.34
CA THR A 130 25.10 -0.34 14.77
C THR A 130 26.42 0.16 15.34
N LEU A 131 26.37 0.71 16.55
CA LEU A 131 27.51 1.18 17.32
C LEU A 131 28.02 0.08 18.27
N ASP A 132 29.23 0.25 18.82
CA ASP A 132 29.86 -0.74 19.73
C ASP A 132 29.07 -0.99 21.02
N ASP A 133 28.17 -0.07 21.40
CA ASP A 133 27.28 -0.15 22.57
C ASP A 133 25.85 -0.60 22.24
N GLU A 134 25.67 -1.28 21.11
CA GLU A 134 24.40 -1.80 20.57
C GLU A 134 23.36 -0.72 20.22
N ARG A 135 23.68 0.57 20.31
CA ARG A 135 22.84 1.64 19.79
C ARG A 135 22.99 1.75 18.28
N HIS A 136 22.02 2.41 17.65
CA HIS A 136 22.00 2.62 16.20
C HIS A 136 22.19 4.09 15.86
N GLU A 137 23.08 4.37 14.92
CA GLU A 137 23.20 5.69 14.32
C GLU A 137 22.50 5.71 12.97
N VAL A 138 21.66 6.72 12.78
CA VAL A 138 20.99 7.05 11.51
C VAL A 138 21.60 8.35 11.01
N THR A 139 22.18 8.35 9.81
CA THR A 139 22.74 9.53 9.15
C THR A 139 21.80 10.02 8.06
N PHE A 140 21.63 11.34 7.96
CA PHE A 140 20.76 11.97 6.98
C PHE A 140 21.55 12.60 5.83
N ALA A 141 20.85 12.89 4.72
CA ALA A 141 21.48 13.44 3.50
C ALA A 141 22.05 14.86 3.70
N ASP A 142 21.59 15.61 4.70
CA ASP A 142 22.11 16.92 5.10
C ASP A 142 23.39 16.84 5.96
N GLY A 143 23.84 15.62 6.27
CA GLY A 143 25.01 15.36 7.10
C GLY A 143 24.75 15.32 8.61
N SER A 144 23.54 15.58 9.06
CA SER A 144 23.15 15.38 10.46
C SER A 144 23.01 13.89 10.79
N SER A 145 23.00 13.55 12.08
CA SER A 145 22.75 12.18 12.54
C SER A 145 22.01 12.14 13.87
N VAL A 146 21.36 11.02 14.13
CA VAL A 146 20.73 10.69 15.42
C VAL A 146 21.22 9.33 15.88
N VAL A 147 21.41 9.19 17.20
CA VAL A 147 21.74 7.92 17.85
C VAL A 147 20.58 7.52 18.74
N THR A 148 20.15 6.27 18.61
CA THR A 148 18.97 5.75 19.30
C THR A 148 19.18 4.33 19.80
N GLU A 149 18.47 3.96 20.87
CA GLU A 149 18.41 2.60 21.44
C GLU A 149 17.21 1.82 20.87
N MET A 150 16.19 2.52 20.34
CA MET A 150 15.01 1.91 19.74
C MET A 150 14.78 2.51 18.35
N LEU A 151 15.08 1.74 17.32
CA LEU A 151 14.96 2.13 15.91
C LEU A 151 13.90 1.28 15.21
N VAL A 152 12.92 1.94 14.58
CA VAL A 152 11.91 1.28 13.76
C VAL A 152 12.01 1.78 12.32
N GLY A 153 12.26 0.87 11.37
CA GLY A 153 12.19 1.15 9.94
C GLY A 153 10.76 1.02 9.43
N ALA A 154 10.16 2.15 9.06
CA ALA A 154 8.85 2.29 8.40
C ALA A 154 9.02 3.04 7.06
N ASP A 155 10.21 2.92 6.46
CA ASP A 155 10.69 3.71 5.33
C ASP A 155 10.46 3.05 3.97
N GLY A 156 9.52 2.07 3.94
CA GLY A 156 8.94 1.52 2.73
C GLY A 156 9.85 0.53 1.99
N ALA A 157 9.50 0.24 0.75
CA ALA A 157 10.11 -0.80 -0.10
C ALA A 157 11.64 -0.73 -0.14
N TRP A 158 12.21 0.47 -0.23
CA TRP A 158 13.65 0.72 -0.34
C TRP A 158 14.28 1.13 0.99
N SER A 159 13.85 0.47 2.07
CA SER A 159 14.29 0.75 3.44
C SER A 159 15.80 0.86 3.55
N ARG A 160 16.24 1.90 4.24
CA ARG A 160 17.62 2.12 4.66
C ARG A 160 17.93 1.56 6.05
N VAL A 161 16.88 1.17 6.77
CA VAL A 161 17.00 0.49 8.07
C VAL A 161 17.14 -1.01 7.89
N ARG A 162 16.48 -1.62 6.89
CA ARG A 162 16.52 -3.07 6.61
C ARG A 162 17.94 -3.67 6.59
N PRO A 163 18.97 -3.01 6.02
CA PRO A 163 20.33 -3.55 6.02
C PRO A 163 20.96 -3.81 7.40
N LEU A 164 20.39 -3.28 8.49
CA LEU A 164 20.81 -3.64 9.85
C LEU A 164 20.39 -5.07 10.25
N LEU A 165 19.38 -5.62 9.60
CA LEU A 165 18.74 -6.88 9.95
C LEU A 165 19.01 -7.97 8.90
N THR A 166 19.08 -7.61 7.62
CA THR A 166 19.20 -8.56 6.50
C THR A 166 19.75 -7.89 5.25
N ASP A 167 20.46 -8.65 4.43
CA ASP A 167 20.97 -8.20 3.13
C ASP A 167 19.95 -8.35 1.98
N VAL A 168 18.73 -8.85 2.28
CA VAL A 168 17.70 -9.07 1.27
C VAL A 168 17.20 -7.74 0.73
N THR A 169 17.15 -7.64 -0.59
CA THR A 169 16.67 -6.46 -1.33
C THR A 169 15.42 -6.83 -2.14
N PRO A 170 14.51 -5.87 -2.38
CA PRO A 170 13.36 -6.10 -3.23
C PRO A 170 13.75 -6.44 -4.66
N GLU A 171 13.08 -7.44 -5.24
CA GLU A 171 13.22 -7.82 -6.63
C GLU A 171 11.97 -7.45 -7.43
N TYR A 172 12.13 -7.20 -8.73
CA TYR A 172 11.00 -6.91 -9.61
C TYR A 172 10.07 -8.12 -9.69
N ALA A 173 8.79 -7.91 -9.43
CA ALA A 173 7.78 -8.97 -9.33
C ALA A 173 7.23 -9.43 -10.70
N GLY A 174 7.77 -8.92 -11.81
CA GLY A 174 7.32 -9.28 -13.17
C GLY A 174 6.16 -8.44 -13.71
N THR A 175 5.49 -7.66 -12.86
CA THR A 175 4.32 -6.85 -13.22
C THR A 175 4.55 -5.37 -12.90
N ALA A 176 4.05 -4.49 -13.75
CA ALA A 176 3.98 -3.07 -13.50
C ALA A 176 2.57 -2.54 -13.77
N PHE A 177 2.18 -1.50 -13.04
CA PHE A 177 1.02 -0.69 -13.39
C PHE A 177 1.43 0.52 -14.20
N VAL A 178 0.55 0.94 -15.12
CA VAL A 178 0.56 2.28 -15.69
C VAL A 178 -0.66 3.00 -15.15
N GLU A 179 -0.44 4.05 -14.35
CA GLU A 179 -1.50 4.83 -13.73
C GLU A 179 -1.97 5.95 -14.64
N THR A 180 -3.30 6.14 -14.72
CA THR A 180 -3.95 7.25 -15.44
C THR A 180 -5.13 7.78 -14.64
N TYR A 181 -5.52 9.03 -14.90
CA TYR A 181 -6.69 9.68 -14.29
C TYR A 181 -7.59 10.27 -15.35
N LEU A 182 -8.91 10.14 -15.17
CA LEU A 182 -9.94 10.80 -15.96
C LEU A 182 -10.79 11.65 -15.01
N PHE A 183 -10.86 12.96 -15.24
CA PHE A 183 -11.62 13.91 -14.44
C PHE A 183 -12.98 14.20 -15.06
N ASP A 184 -13.95 14.64 -14.24
CA ASP A 184 -15.33 14.91 -14.65
C ASP A 184 -15.94 13.73 -15.44
N ALA A 185 -15.72 12.51 -14.95
CA ALA A 185 -15.90 11.28 -15.70
C ALA A 185 -17.34 11.06 -16.15
N ASP A 186 -18.35 11.38 -15.33
CA ASP A 186 -19.76 11.23 -15.70
C ASP A 186 -20.16 12.14 -16.87
N THR A 187 -19.50 13.29 -17.01
CA THR A 187 -19.78 14.26 -18.06
C THR A 187 -18.95 14.03 -19.32
N ARG A 188 -17.64 13.79 -19.12
CA ARG A 188 -16.67 13.72 -20.24
C ARG A 188 -16.48 12.31 -20.78
N HIS A 189 -16.64 11.28 -19.92
CA HIS A 189 -16.39 9.87 -20.22
C HIS A 189 -17.58 8.98 -19.78
N PRO A 190 -18.85 9.30 -20.15
CA PRO A 190 -20.03 8.65 -19.55
C PRO A 190 -20.09 7.14 -19.78
N ALA A 191 -19.59 6.62 -20.90
CA ALA A 191 -19.55 5.18 -21.15
C ALA A 191 -18.55 4.49 -20.22
N THR A 192 -17.35 5.04 -20.04
CA THR A 192 -16.30 4.56 -19.15
C THR A 192 -16.74 4.66 -17.69
N ALA A 193 -17.33 5.80 -17.30
CA ALA A 193 -17.86 6.01 -15.95
C ALA A 193 -18.95 4.98 -15.60
N LYS A 194 -19.82 4.65 -16.57
CA LYS A 194 -20.83 3.60 -16.43
C LYS A 194 -20.22 2.22 -16.31
N ALA A 195 -19.15 1.91 -17.05
CA ALA A 195 -18.46 0.62 -16.97
C ALA A 195 -17.80 0.45 -15.59
N VAL A 196 -17.11 1.48 -15.08
CA VAL A 196 -16.47 1.46 -13.76
C VAL A 196 -17.50 1.32 -12.64
N GLY A 197 -18.63 2.02 -12.74
CA GLY A 197 -19.65 2.01 -11.70
C GLY A 197 -19.37 2.97 -10.54
N GLY A 198 -19.87 2.65 -9.35
CA GLY A 198 -19.79 3.51 -8.18
C GLY A 198 -18.50 3.34 -7.34
N GLY A 199 -17.79 2.25 -7.48
CA GLY A 199 -16.63 1.90 -6.66
C GLY A 199 -15.44 1.40 -7.47
N SER A 200 -15.09 0.13 -7.31
CA SER A 200 -13.93 -0.51 -7.93
C SER A 200 -14.33 -1.37 -9.13
N LEU A 201 -13.54 -1.31 -10.18
CA LEU A 201 -13.60 -2.15 -11.37
C LEU A 201 -12.35 -3.02 -11.47
N GLY A 202 -12.54 -4.30 -11.80
CA GLY A 202 -11.48 -5.18 -12.30
C GLY A 202 -11.85 -5.78 -13.65
N VAL A 203 -10.89 -5.76 -14.59
CA VAL A 203 -11.01 -6.43 -15.89
C VAL A 203 -9.76 -7.26 -16.11
N PRO A 204 -9.68 -8.45 -15.51
CA PRO A 204 -8.50 -9.30 -15.61
C PRO A 204 -8.46 -10.07 -16.93
N ALA A 205 -7.25 -10.27 -17.43
CA ALA A 205 -6.94 -11.17 -18.54
C ALA A 205 -5.54 -11.77 -18.33
N PRO A 206 -5.18 -12.83 -19.09
CA PRO A 206 -3.87 -13.43 -18.96
C PRO A 206 -2.74 -12.41 -19.13
N ARG A 207 -1.90 -12.26 -18.09
CA ARG A 207 -0.71 -11.39 -18.03
C ARG A 207 -0.98 -9.88 -18.27
N LYS A 208 -2.23 -9.44 -18.13
CA LYS A 208 -2.64 -8.03 -18.23
C LYS A 208 -4.01 -7.83 -17.58
N GLY A 209 -4.34 -6.59 -17.28
CA GLY A 209 -5.65 -6.24 -16.75
C GLY A 209 -5.83 -4.74 -16.64
N ILE A 210 -7.05 -4.32 -16.42
CA ILE A 210 -7.38 -2.94 -16.08
C ILE A 210 -8.12 -2.96 -14.75
N ASN A 211 -7.59 -2.26 -13.77
CA ASN A 211 -8.30 -1.95 -12.54
C ASN A 211 -8.61 -0.46 -12.53
N ALA A 212 -9.74 -0.07 -11.95
CA ALA A 212 -10.07 1.35 -11.79
C ALA A 212 -10.87 1.57 -10.51
N HIS A 213 -10.71 2.75 -9.92
CA HIS A 213 -11.47 3.20 -8.78
C HIS A 213 -12.18 4.50 -9.12
N ARG A 214 -13.41 4.63 -8.63
CA ARG A 214 -14.13 5.90 -8.65
C ARG A 214 -13.81 6.66 -7.36
N GLU A 215 -12.93 7.65 -7.47
CA GLU A 215 -12.53 8.52 -6.37
C GLU A 215 -13.54 9.68 -6.16
N SER A 216 -13.26 10.51 -5.16
CA SER A 216 -14.02 11.75 -4.94
C SER A 216 -13.86 12.72 -6.13
N GLY A 217 -14.79 13.69 -6.27
CA GLY A 217 -14.72 14.70 -7.33
C GLY A 217 -14.94 14.16 -8.74
N ASP A 218 -15.75 13.09 -8.88
CA ASP A 218 -16.06 12.45 -10.18
C ASP A 218 -14.81 12.06 -10.99
N THR A 219 -13.80 11.54 -10.28
CA THR A 219 -12.52 11.11 -10.84
C THR A 219 -12.48 9.60 -10.99
N LEU A 220 -12.01 9.10 -12.13
CA LEU A 220 -11.61 7.71 -12.30
C LEU A 220 -10.09 7.62 -12.23
N HIS A 221 -9.59 6.77 -11.36
CA HIS A 221 -8.17 6.42 -11.27
C HIS A 221 -7.99 5.00 -11.79
N ALA A 222 -7.25 4.84 -12.86
CA ALA A 222 -7.02 3.55 -13.50
C ALA A 222 -5.58 3.06 -13.30
N TYR A 223 -5.47 1.75 -13.16
CA TYR A 223 -4.23 1.00 -13.01
C TYR A 223 -4.20 -0.08 -14.08
N ILE A 224 -3.44 0.16 -15.14
CA ILE A 224 -3.29 -0.75 -16.26
C ILE A 224 -2.15 -1.72 -15.93
N ALA A 225 -2.50 -2.96 -15.58
CA ALA A 225 -1.57 -4.01 -15.22
C ALA A 225 -0.98 -4.68 -16.46
N LEU A 226 0.35 -4.87 -16.48
CA LEU A 226 1.05 -5.60 -17.52
C LEU A 226 2.17 -6.46 -16.90
N THR A 227 2.11 -7.78 -17.12
CA THR A 227 3.19 -8.70 -16.76
C THR A 227 4.18 -8.75 -17.91
N ARG A 228 5.27 -7.98 -17.82
CA ARG A 228 6.33 -7.81 -18.81
C ARG A 228 7.67 -7.60 -18.12
N PRO A 229 8.80 -7.96 -18.74
CA PRO A 229 10.12 -7.62 -18.21
C PRO A 229 10.34 -6.09 -18.19
N LEU A 230 11.17 -5.60 -17.26
CA LEU A 230 11.43 -4.16 -17.11
C LEU A 230 11.95 -3.50 -18.39
N GLU A 231 12.73 -4.24 -19.19
CA GLU A 231 13.28 -3.78 -20.46
C GLU A 231 12.18 -3.40 -21.46
N TRP A 232 11.03 -4.12 -21.44
CA TRP A 232 9.89 -3.81 -22.29
C TRP A 232 9.32 -2.41 -22.01
N PHE A 233 9.29 -2.01 -20.72
CA PHE A 233 8.84 -0.68 -20.32
C PHE A 233 9.92 0.38 -20.58
N ALA A 234 11.19 0.02 -20.50
CA ALA A 234 12.30 0.94 -20.79
C ALA A 234 12.32 1.41 -22.28
N ASP A 235 11.73 0.62 -23.18
CA ASP A 235 11.55 0.99 -24.58
C ASP A 235 10.40 1.99 -24.84
N ILE A 236 9.66 2.39 -23.79
CA ILE A 236 8.53 3.33 -23.88
C ILE A 236 8.96 4.69 -23.34
N ASP A 237 8.82 5.71 -24.17
CA ASP A 237 9.06 7.10 -23.74
C ASP A 237 7.84 7.67 -23.01
N PHE A 238 7.85 7.57 -21.68
CA PHE A 238 6.79 8.14 -20.82
C PHE A 238 6.86 9.67 -20.71
N THR A 239 7.86 10.34 -21.31
CA THR A 239 7.86 11.80 -21.41
C THR A 239 6.96 12.31 -22.53
N ASP A 240 6.57 11.44 -23.48
CA ASP A 240 5.49 11.66 -24.44
C ASP A 240 4.23 10.88 -24.03
N PRO A 241 3.27 11.53 -23.35
CA PRO A 241 2.09 10.86 -22.80
C PRO A 241 1.22 10.17 -23.85
N HIS A 242 1.06 10.77 -25.04
CA HIS A 242 0.20 10.19 -26.07
C HIS A 242 0.86 8.99 -26.76
N THR A 243 2.16 9.05 -27.02
CA THR A 243 2.90 7.92 -27.59
C THR A 243 2.98 6.75 -26.62
N SER A 244 3.21 7.01 -25.32
CA SER A 244 3.24 5.97 -24.29
C SER A 244 1.86 5.32 -24.11
N ALA A 245 0.78 6.10 -23.99
CA ALA A 245 -0.58 5.58 -23.90
C ALA A 245 -0.96 4.75 -25.14
N ALA A 246 -0.65 5.22 -26.35
CA ALA A 246 -0.91 4.47 -27.57
C ALA A 246 -0.11 3.16 -27.64
N ARG A 247 1.12 3.13 -27.10
CA ARG A 247 1.92 1.89 -27.03
C ARG A 247 1.32 0.89 -26.04
N ILE A 248 0.84 1.37 -24.89
CA ILE A 248 0.16 0.54 -23.88
C ILE A 248 -1.17 0.03 -24.42
N ALA A 249 -1.98 0.89 -25.05
CA ALA A 249 -3.30 0.53 -25.59
C ALA A 249 -3.25 -0.63 -26.60
N ARG A 250 -2.16 -0.77 -27.38
CA ARG A 250 -1.98 -1.89 -28.31
C ARG A 250 -1.98 -3.26 -27.63
N GLU A 251 -1.59 -3.34 -26.35
CA GLU A 251 -1.67 -4.59 -25.60
C GLU A 251 -3.14 -4.99 -25.33
N PHE A 252 -4.08 -4.05 -25.47
CA PHE A 252 -5.51 -4.20 -25.25
C PHE A 252 -6.33 -4.12 -26.54
N ASP A 253 -5.70 -4.38 -27.70
CA ASP A 253 -6.40 -4.41 -28.98
C ASP A 253 -7.58 -5.40 -28.93
N GLY A 254 -8.75 -4.96 -29.38
CA GLY A 254 -9.98 -5.75 -29.35
C GLY A 254 -10.77 -5.70 -28.04
N TRP A 255 -10.32 -4.91 -27.05
CA TRP A 255 -11.12 -4.66 -25.84
C TRP A 255 -12.20 -3.62 -26.10
N ALA A 256 -13.24 -3.62 -25.27
CA ALA A 256 -14.33 -2.65 -25.36
C ALA A 256 -13.80 -1.21 -25.28
N PRO A 257 -14.34 -0.27 -26.11
CA PRO A 257 -13.86 1.11 -26.15
C PRO A 257 -13.94 1.83 -24.80
N GLU A 258 -14.98 1.58 -24.00
CA GLU A 258 -15.16 2.16 -22.66
C GLU A 258 -14.07 1.71 -21.66
N LEU A 259 -13.44 0.55 -21.88
CA LEU A 259 -12.33 0.07 -21.08
C LEU A 259 -10.99 0.64 -21.56
N THR A 260 -10.77 0.68 -22.88
CA THR A 260 -9.52 1.23 -23.43
C THR A 260 -9.43 2.74 -23.27
N ALA A 261 -10.56 3.45 -23.14
CA ALA A 261 -10.60 4.87 -22.79
C ALA A 261 -9.89 5.18 -21.45
N LEU A 262 -9.88 4.24 -20.50
CA LEU A 262 -9.09 4.36 -19.26
C LEU A 262 -7.59 4.49 -19.53
N ILE A 263 -7.10 4.06 -20.70
CA ILE A 263 -5.70 4.16 -21.12
C ILE A 263 -5.47 5.41 -21.97
N THR A 264 -6.40 5.72 -22.90
CA THR A 264 -6.19 6.70 -23.98
C THR A 264 -6.70 8.09 -23.67
N ASP A 265 -7.74 8.22 -22.84
CA ASP A 265 -8.46 9.47 -22.60
C ASP A 265 -8.02 10.17 -21.31
N PHE A 266 -6.80 9.91 -20.87
CA PHE A 266 -6.21 10.40 -19.63
C PHE A 266 -6.15 11.94 -19.56
N ASP A 267 -6.36 12.47 -18.35
CA ASP A 267 -6.20 13.89 -18.03
C ASP A 267 -4.84 14.21 -17.38
N THR A 268 -4.13 13.19 -16.89
CA THR A 268 -2.76 13.32 -16.36
C THR A 268 -1.83 12.39 -17.12
N PRO A 269 -0.56 12.77 -17.35
CA PRO A 269 0.39 11.87 -18.01
C PRO A 269 0.43 10.49 -17.37
N PRO A 270 0.45 9.41 -18.18
CA PRO A 270 0.60 8.04 -17.65
C PRO A 270 1.87 7.88 -16.82
N VAL A 271 1.77 7.24 -15.68
CA VAL A 271 2.89 7.03 -14.76
C VAL A 271 3.17 5.55 -14.59
N LEU A 272 4.40 5.12 -14.92
CA LEU A 272 4.84 3.74 -14.73
C LEU A 272 5.15 3.45 -13.26
N ARG A 273 4.58 2.36 -12.72
CA ARG A 273 4.77 1.84 -11.36
C ARG A 273 5.19 0.38 -11.40
N PRO A 274 6.47 0.06 -11.50
CA PRO A 274 6.93 -1.32 -11.39
C PRO A 274 6.71 -1.85 -9.97
N HIS A 275 6.22 -3.08 -9.86
CA HIS A 275 6.03 -3.74 -8.59
C HIS A 275 7.29 -4.50 -8.19
N TYR A 276 7.62 -4.41 -6.93
CA TYR A 276 8.73 -5.13 -6.31
C TYR A 276 8.22 -5.93 -5.12
N ALA A 277 8.92 -6.98 -4.77
CA ALA A 277 8.60 -7.84 -3.65
C ALA A 277 9.87 -8.28 -2.90
N LEU A 278 9.71 -8.57 -1.63
CA LEU A 278 10.64 -9.38 -0.84
C LEU A 278 10.28 -10.86 -1.01
N PRO A 279 11.20 -11.80 -0.76
CA PRO A 279 10.90 -13.23 -0.81
C PRO A 279 9.74 -13.61 0.11
N VAL A 280 8.89 -14.53 -0.36
CA VAL A 280 7.80 -15.10 0.47
C VAL A 280 8.40 -15.72 1.73
N GLY A 281 7.83 -15.37 2.88
CA GLY A 281 8.33 -15.85 4.17
C GLY A 281 9.63 -15.17 4.62
N HIS A 282 9.93 -13.97 4.11
CA HIS A 282 11.07 -13.19 4.55
C HIS A 282 11.05 -12.95 6.06
N THR A 283 12.15 -13.27 6.72
CA THR A 283 12.38 -13.08 8.15
C THR A 283 13.83 -12.67 8.38
N TRP A 284 14.16 -12.27 9.59
CA TRP A 284 15.53 -11.97 10.02
C TRP A 284 15.79 -12.49 11.43
N GLU A 285 17.06 -12.63 11.79
CA GLU A 285 17.45 -12.88 13.16
C GLU A 285 17.43 -11.56 13.96
N ARG A 286 17.02 -11.66 15.23
CA ARG A 286 16.93 -10.47 16.10
C ARG A 286 18.29 -9.75 16.20
N VAL A 287 18.25 -8.47 15.95
CA VAL A 287 19.31 -7.52 16.27
C VAL A 287 18.78 -6.58 17.35
N PRO A 288 19.49 -6.44 18.51
CA PRO A 288 19.00 -5.63 19.62
C PRO A 288 18.67 -4.20 19.19
N GLY A 289 17.57 -3.67 19.68
CA GLY A 289 17.16 -2.28 19.51
C GLY A 289 16.64 -1.89 18.13
N VAL A 290 16.48 -2.82 17.16
CA VAL A 290 15.96 -2.49 15.82
C VAL A 290 14.91 -3.48 15.34
N THR A 291 13.88 -2.98 14.64
CA THR A 291 12.86 -3.76 13.91
C THR A 291 12.32 -2.99 12.71
N LEU A 292 11.49 -3.66 11.89
CA LEU A 292 10.86 -3.08 10.68
C LEU A 292 9.34 -3.28 10.72
N LEU A 293 8.61 -2.46 9.95
CA LEU A 293 7.18 -2.63 9.73
C LEU A 293 6.78 -2.27 8.28
N GLY A 294 5.63 -2.78 7.85
CA GLY A 294 5.07 -2.53 6.52
C GLY A 294 6.00 -2.96 5.38
N ASP A 295 6.05 -2.20 4.29
CA ASP A 295 6.87 -2.53 3.12
C ASP A 295 8.37 -2.63 3.42
N ALA A 296 8.85 -2.01 4.50
CA ALA A 296 10.22 -2.20 4.95
C ALA A 296 10.48 -3.63 5.44
N ALA A 297 9.47 -4.29 6.01
CA ALA A 297 9.53 -5.65 6.55
C ALA A 297 9.11 -6.72 5.55
N HIS A 298 8.01 -6.51 4.79
CA HIS A 298 7.32 -7.57 4.05
C HIS A 298 6.68 -7.10 2.73
N LEU A 299 7.41 -6.31 1.94
CA LEU A 299 6.93 -5.81 0.65
C LEU A 299 6.38 -6.95 -0.23
N THR A 300 5.14 -6.80 -0.68
CA THR A 300 4.48 -7.68 -1.66
C THR A 300 4.02 -6.87 -2.88
N PRO A 301 3.78 -7.51 -4.05
CA PRO A 301 3.06 -6.86 -5.14
C PRO A 301 1.71 -6.32 -4.68
N ALA A 302 1.15 -5.37 -5.44
CA ALA A 302 -0.14 -4.75 -5.08
C ALA A 302 -1.27 -5.80 -5.01
N ASN A 303 -1.79 -6.01 -3.81
CA ASN A 303 -2.83 -6.99 -3.48
C ASN A 303 -3.99 -6.40 -2.65
N GLY A 304 -3.98 -5.09 -2.40
CA GLY A 304 -4.95 -4.41 -1.52
C GLY A 304 -4.61 -4.45 -0.02
N GLU A 305 -3.69 -5.31 0.41
CA GLU A 305 -3.38 -5.50 1.84
C GLU A 305 -2.28 -4.59 2.38
N GLY A 306 -1.41 -4.07 1.52
CA GLY A 306 -0.16 -3.42 1.96
C GLY A 306 -0.34 -2.26 2.94
N ALA A 307 -1.32 -1.38 2.71
CA ALA A 307 -1.60 -0.27 3.61
C ALA A 307 -2.22 -0.74 4.94
N ASN A 308 -3.15 -1.69 4.87
CA ASN A 308 -3.81 -2.30 6.01
C ASN A 308 -2.81 -3.00 6.93
N LEU A 309 -1.92 -3.81 6.35
CA LEU A 309 -0.86 -4.50 7.09
C LEU A 309 0.12 -3.52 7.73
N ALA A 310 0.56 -2.51 7.00
CA ALA A 310 1.48 -1.52 7.55
C ALA A 310 0.87 -0.77 8.76
N MET A 311 -0.43 -0.48 8.72
CA MET A 311 -1.14 0.14 9.84
C MET A 311 -1.28 -0.83 11.01
N LEU A 312 -1.65 -2.09 10.74
CA LEU A 312 -1.76 -3.13 11.78
C LEU A 312 -0.41 -3.37 12.46
N ASP A 313 0.67 -3.47 11.69
CA ASP A 313 2.03 -3.59 12.21
C ASP A 313 2.39 -2.43 13.15
N GLY A 314 2.07 -1.20 12.74
CA GLY A 314 2.29 -0.01 13.57
C GLY A 314 1.52 -0.07 14.89
N ALA A 315 0.27 -0.53 14.85
CA ALA A 315 -0.57 -0.68 16.03
C ALA A 315 -0.04 -1.78 16.96
N GLU A 316 0.20 -2.98 16.43
CA GLU A 316 0.70 -4.13 17.22
C GLU A 316 2.07 -3.87 17.83
N LEU A 317 2.97 -3.21 17.10
CA LEU A 317 4.28 -2.82 17.63
C LEU A 317 4.14 -1.78 18.74
N GLY A 318 3.24 -0.80 18.57
CA GLY A 318 2.96 0.20 19.60
C GLY A 318 2.41 -0.42 20.88
N ASP A 319 1.47 -1.35 20.75
CA ASP A 319 0.89 -2.10 21.88
C ASP A 319 1.93 -3.02 22.54
N ALA A 320 2.78 -3.68 21.77
CA ALA A 320 3.86 -4.50 22.31
C ALA A 320 4.86 -3.67 23.12
N ILE A 321 5.25 -2.49 22.64
CA ILE A 321 6.13 -1.57 23.39
C ILE A 321 5.45 -1.09 24.68
N ALA A 322 4.16 -0.83 24.65
CA ALA A 322 3.39 -0.46 25.85
C ALA A 322 3.26 -1.59 26.86
N ALA A 323 3.15 -2.84 26.39
CA ALA A 323 3.04 -4.03 27.23
C ALA A 323 4.36 -4.46 27.89
N HIS A 324 5.52 -4.06 27.31
CA HIS A 324 6.85 -4.40 27.83
C HIS A 324 7.66 -3.15 28.23
N PRO A 325 7.23 -2.39 29.26
CA PRO A 325 7.88 -1.15 29.62
C PRO A 325 9.32 -1.38 30.10
N GLY A 326 10.29 -0.77 29.42
CA GLY A 326 11.72 -0.88 29.74
C GLY A 326 12.40 -2.15 29.18
N ASP A 327 11.70 -2.97 28.41
CA ASP A 327 12.26 -4.14 27.72
C ASP A 327 11.91 -4.10 26.21
N PRO A 328 12.64 -3.29 25.42
CA PRO A 328 12.40 -3.20 23.99
C PRO A 328 12.60 -4.51 23.25
N GLU A 329 13.49 -5.39 23.72
CA GLU A 329 13.75 -6.67 23.08
C GLU A 329 12.55 -7.63 23.20
N ALA A 330 11.93 -7.69 24.38
CA ALA A 330 10.69 -8.45 24.55
C ALA A 330 9.55 -7.87 23.68
N ALA A 331 9.43 -6.55 23.58
CA ALA A 331 8.44 -5.90 22.75
C ALA A 331 8.61 -6.23 21.25
N PHE A 332 9.83 -6.10 20.75
CA PHE A 332 10.12 -6.37 19.33
C PHE A 332 9.98 -7.86 19.00
N ALA A 333 10.41 -8.76 19.91
CA ALA A 333 10.24 -10.20 19.72
C ALA A 333 8.76 -10.61 19.69
N ASP A 334 7.93 -10.06 20.58
CA ASP A 334 6.48 -10.30 20.61
C ASP A 334 5.80 -9.83 19.32
N TYR A 335 6.14 -8.65 18.83
CA TYR A 335 5.65 -8.13 17.58
C TYR A 335 6.06 -8.99 16.37
N GLU A 336 7.36 -9.29 16.21
CA GLU A 336 7.89 -10.07 15.08
C GLU A 336 7.32 -11.49 15.05
N GLN A 337 7.08 -12.10 16.22
CA GLN A 337 6.46 -13.43 16.31
C GLN A 337 5.05 -13.46 15.71
N ARG A 338 4.31 -12.35 15.74
CA ARG A 338 2.98 -12.22 15.14
C ARG A 338 3.06 -11.78 13.67
N MET A 339 3.93 -10.83 13.37
CA MET A 339 4.06 -10.25 12.04
C MET A 339 4.59 -11.25 11.01
N PHE A 340 5.64 -12.04 11.33
CA PHE A 340 6.25 -12.97 10.38
C PHE A 340 5.29 -14.00 9.79
N PRO A 341 4.52 -14.78 10.57
CA PRO A 341 3.61 -15.76 9.98
C PRO A 341 2.49 -15.11 9.18
N ARG A 342 1.94 -13.98 9.65
CA ARG A 342 0.89 -13.24 8.94
C ARG A 342 1.37 -12.72 7.58
N SER A 343 2.51 -12.06 7.55
CA SER A 343 3.07 -11.52 6.30
C SER A 343 3.46 -12.62 5.33
N ALA A 344 4.00 -13.75 5.82
CA ALA A 344 4.33 -14.92 5.01
C ALA A 344 3.09 -15.54 4.36
N GLU A 345 2.00 -15.66 5.10
CA GLU A 345 0.73 -16.19 4.58
C GLU A 345 0.17 -15.30 3.47
N ILE A 346 0.09 -13.99 3.69
CA ILE A 346 -0.42 -13.03 2.71
C ILE A 346 0.47 -13.00 1.46
N ALA A 347 1.79 -13.00 1.62
CA ALA A 347 2.72 -13.07 0.50
C ALA A 347 2.55 -14.37 -0.31
N ALA A 348 2.33 -15.51 0.36
CA ALA A 348 2.08 -16.78 -0.31
C ALA A 348 0.74 -16.80 -1.06
N GLN A 349 -0.31 -16.21 -0.49
CA GLN A 349 -1.62 -16.06 -1.15
C GLN A 349 -1.50 -15.17 -2.39
N THR A 350 -0.79 -14.05 -2.29
CA THR A 350 -0.53 -13.15 -3.43
C THR A 350 0.23 -13.86 -4.54
N ALA A 351 1.31 -14.56 -4.21
CA ALA A 351 2.11 -15.30 -5.19
C ALA A 351 1.31 -16.42 -5.88
N LYS A 352 0.43 -17.10 -5.12
CA LYS A 352 -0.48 -18.11 -5.69
C LYS A 352 -1.49 -17.48 -6.65
N PHE A 353 -2.03 -16.32 -6.30
CA PHE A 353 -2.95 -15.57 -7.14
C PHE A 353 -2.31 -15.13 -8.45
N ASP A 354 -1.12 -14.52 -8.37
CA ASP A 354 -0.37 -14.06 -9.54
C ASP A 354 -0.05 -15.24 -10.48
N ALA A 355 0.35 -16.40 -9.93
CA ALA A 355 0.61 -17.60 -10.71
C ALA A 355 -0.65 -18.12 -11.43
N LEU A 356 -1.82 -18.09 -10.77
CA LEU A 356 -3.08 -18.48 -11.40
C LEU A 356 -3.46 -17.54 -12.56
N LEU A 357 -3.22 -16.25 -12.43
CA LEU A 357 -3.47 -15.27 -13.49
C LEU A 357 -2.45 -15.41 -14.65
N ASP A 358 -1.20 -15.74 -14.35
CA ASP A 358 -0.16 -15.95 -15.36
C ASP A 358 -0.40 -17.21 -16.21
N ASP A 359 -0.93 -18.27 -15.59
CA ASP A 359 -1.29 -19.53 -16.24
C ASP A 359 -2.70 -19.53 -16.87
N ALA A 360 -3.49 -18.48 -16.63
CA ALA A 360 -4.84 -18.33 -17.16
C ALA A 360 -4.84 -18.22 -18.69
N THR A 361 -5.94 -18.63 -19.29
CA THR A 361 -6.27 -18.46 -20.72
C THR A 361 -7.55 -17.63 -20.85
N GLU A 362 -7.83 -17.10 -22.04
CA GLU A 362 -9.10 -16.40 -22.29
C GLU A 362 -10.33 -17.28 -22.03
N GLU A 363 -10.19 -18.59 -22.14
CA GLU A 363 -11.29 -19.56 -21.96
C GLU A 363 -11.59 -19.85 -20.47
N ASN A 364 -10.55 -19.87 -19.61
CA ASN A 364 -10.69 -20.28 -18.20
C ASN A 364 -10.64 -19.14 -17.18
N ILE A 365 -10.28 -17.91 -17.60
CA ILE A 365 -10.13 -16.77 -16.69
C ILE A 365 -11.43 -16.50 -15.89
N GLY A 366 -12.60 -16.63 -16.53
CA GLY A 366 -13.90 -16.44 -15.88
C GLY A 366 -14.15 -17.48 -14.76
N GLU A 367 -13.75 -18.74 -14.96
CA GLU A 367 -13.90 -19.82 -13.97
C GLU A 367 -12.93 -19.59 -12.79
N ILE A 368 -11.66 -19.25 -13.07
CA ILE A 368 -10.66 -18.90 -12.06
C ILE A 368 -11.15 -17.76 -11.17
N LEU A 369 -11.70 -16.70 -11.77
CA LEU A 369 -12.23 -15.56 -11.02
C LEU A 369 -13.43 -15.94 -10.17
N PHE A 370 -14.35 -16.75 -10.71
CA PHE A 370 -15.52 -17.20 -9.96
C PHE A 370 -15.11 -18.04 -8.73
N GLU A 371 -14.18 -18.99 -8.90
CA GLU A 371 -13.67 -19.79 -7.78
C GLU A 371 -13.00 -18.91 -6.71
N MET A 372 -12.24 -17.92 -7.14
CA MET A 372 -11.56 -16.98 -6.24
C MET A 372 -12.53 -16.13 -5.44
N PHE A 373 -13.54 -15.55 -6.09
CA PHE A 373 -14.55 -14.73 -5.40
C PHE A 373 -15.41 -15.56 -4.46
N THR A 374 -15.69 -16.81 -4.82
CA THR A 374 -16.41 -17.73 -3.94
C THR A 374 -15.59 -18.07 -2.70
N ALA A 375 -14.32 -18.42 -2.87
CA ALA A 375 -13.39 -18.69 -1.77
C ALA A 375 -13.21 -17.47 -0.86
N PHE A 376 -13.09 -16.27 -1.42
CA PHE A 376 -12.95 -15.03 -0.67
C PHE A 376 -14.23 -14.68 0.14
N THR A 377 -15.42 -14.96 -0.40
CA THR A 377 -16.68 -14.75 0.32
C THR A 377 -16.92 -15.77 1.42
N GLU A 378 -16.42 -17.01 1.27
CA GLU A 378 -16.56 -18.07 2.29
C GLU A 378 -15.57 -17.88 3.46
N GLN A 379 -14.40 -17.29 3.23
CA GLN A 379 -13.42 -17.02 4.30
C GLN A 379 -13.81 -15.82 5.19
N ASN A 380 -14.73 -14.97 4.72
CA ASN A 380 -15.18 -13.77 5.43
C ASN A 380 -16.61 -13.90 6.03
N GLN A 381 -17.16 -15.13 6.11
CA GLN A 381 -18.38 -15.48 6.85
C GLN A 381 -18.04 -16.23 8.15
#